data_fe83463d70b648fa002e207a16d6d3d9
#
_entry.id   fe83463d70b648fa002e207a16d6d3d9
#
_cell.length_a   1.000
_cell.length_b   1.000
_cell.length_c   1.000
_cell.angle_alpha   90.00
_cell.angle_beta   90.00
_cell.angle_gamma   90.00
#
_symmetry.space_group_name_H-M   'P 1'
#
loop_
_entity.id
_entity.type
_entity.pdbx_description
1 polymer ?
#
loop_
_entity_poly.entity_id
_entity_poly.type
_entity_poly.pdbx_seq_one_letter_code
_entity_poly.pdbx_strand_id
1 'polypeptide(L)'
;MPRPWLAALLACGLLASGEPRIAGRGPQRSAAGAAVQPDTSIRVLAWNVSGDSFVRDPASFRALLTKGDADILLFDEVLPSVTETELRGVLAGRLLPGQDDWHISVGRSGGRQRGVIASRLPFEHVAELFEVVPYPPAERERIHARMVEARADHPGYTMDGGIPVNGVIVTTGTRRLLVVTVDLQCCGGDPASWEEERRVVETREIRKLVAQVLARTKVDGVIVAGDLNLVSTGVPMLILAGPYPLPHGGLIAADLRQLDGVDLWTWDGRGTPFPSRPMDFLFYSPSSLKLDSGFILDSADLDRTELERLKLAPDASGKLSQHLPLVTEFAWQ
;
A
#
# COMPACT_ATOMS: atom_id res chain seq x y z
N MET A 1 -50.62 0.62 0.24
CA MET A 1 -50.21 -0.66 -0.36
C MET A 1 -48.72 -0.67 -0.43
N PRO A 2 -48.02 -1.46 0.39
CA PRO A 2 -46.58 -1.58 0.36
C PRO A 2 -46.17 -2.69 -0.61
N ARG A 3 -45.13 -2.48 -1.40
CA ARG A 3 -44.49 -3.51 -2.20
C ARG A 3 -43.20 -3.94 -1.49
N PRO A 4 -42.96 -5.25 -1.34
CA PRO A 4 -41.76 -5.77 -0.67
C PRO A 4 -40.62 -5.99 -1.68
N TRP A 5 -39.43 -5.53 -1.35
CA TRP A 5 -38.16 -6.03 -1.92
C TRP A 5 -37.33 -6.58 -0.77
N LEU A 6 -37.65 -7.80 -0.41
CA LEU A 6 -36.79 -8.64 0.42
C LEU A 6 -36.68 -9.98 -0.29
N ALA A 7 -35.47 -10.49 -0.33
CA ALA A 7 -35.10 -11.87 -0.63
C ALA A 7 -34.23 -12.04 -1.88
N ALA A 8 -32.93 -12.02 -1.65
CA ALA A 8 -31.96 -12.93 -2.28
C ALA A 8 -30.62 -12.88 -1.52
N LEU A 9 -30.64 -13.34 -0.28
CA LEU A 9 -29.45 -13.75 0.45
C LEU A 9 -29.78 -15.11 1.06
N LEU A 10 -29.47 -16.19 0.35
CA LEU A 10 -29.44 -17.52 0.98
C LEU A 10 -28.59 -18.48 0.16
N ALA A 11 -27.61 -19.02 0.86
CA ALA A 11 -27.06 -20.34 0.75
C ALA A 11 -25.94 -20.59 -0.26
N CYS A 12 -24.70 -20.57 0.24
CA CYS A 12 -23.83 -21.71 0.06
C CYS A 12 -23.06 -21.95 1.37
N GLY A 13 -23.70 -22.66 2.27
CA GLY A 13 -23.03 -23.33 3.38
C GLY A 13 -22.45 -24.64 2.88
N LEU A 14 -21.16 -24.78 2.89
CA LEU A 14 -20.47 -26.05 2.91
C LEU A 14 -19.53 -26.05 4.10
N LEU A 15 -19.96 -26.77 5.13
CA LEU A 15 -19.19 -27.15 6.29
C LEU A 15 -17.97 -27.97 5.84
N ALA A 16 -16.81 -27.37 5.86
CA ALA A 16 -15.56 -28.09 5.98
C ALA A 16 -15.07 -27.87 7.41
N SER A 17 -15.20 -28.92 8.22
CA SER A 17 -14.58 -29.03 9.53
C SER A 17 -13.07 -29.11 9.36
N GLY A 18 -12.43 -27.96 9.32
CA GLY A 18 -10.98 -27.78 9.42
C GLY A 18 -10.63 -27.43 10.85
N GLU A 19 -9.78 -28.23 11.48
CA GLU A 19 -9.21 -27.96 12.80
C GLU A 19 -8.62 -26.54 12.85
N PRO A 20 -8.69 -25.83 14.00
CA PRO A 20 -8.07 -24.52 14.13
C PRO A 20 -6.55 -24.68 13.99
N ARG A 21 -6.01 -24.31 12.87
CA ARG A 21 -4.57 -24.11 12.73
C ARG A 21 -4.20 -22.94 13.63
N ILE A 22 -3.50 -23.25 14.72
CA ILE A 22 -2.82 -22.31 15.59
C ILE A 22 -2.07 -21.33 14.69
N ALA A 23 -2.25 -20.03 14.92
CA ALA A 23 -1.58 -18.94 14.21
C ALA A 23 -0.07 -19.22 14.11
N GLY A 24 0.33 -19.75 12.98
CA GLY A 24 1.70 -20.17 12.73
C GLY A 24 2.53 -18.94 12.37
N ARG A 25 3.74 -18.89 12.89
CA ARG A 25 4.81 -17.99 12.44
C ARG A 25 4.68 -17.74 10.95
N GLY A 26 4.48 -16.47 10.56
CA GLY A 26 4.56 -16.10 9.15
C GLY A 26 5.86 -16.70 8.57
N PRO A 27 5.85 -17.25 7.36
CA PRO A 27 6.99 -17.98 6.82
C PRO A 27 8.22 -17.08 6.81
N GLN A 28 9.17 -17.35 7.73
CA GLN A 28 10.48 -16.74 7.68
C GLN A 28 11.25 -17.42 6.55
N ARG A 29 11.74 -16.64 5.58
CA ARG A 29 12.77 -17.16 4.68
C ARG A 29 13.93 -17.67 5.56
N SER A 30 14.30 -18.92 5.38
CA SER A 30 15.38 -19.56 6.11
C SER A 30 16.65 -18.69 6.06
N ALA A 31 17.23 -18.39 7.22
CA ALA A 31 18.48 -17.64 7.34
C ALA A 31 19.71 -18.42 6.85
N ALA A 32 19.52 -19.59 6.25
CA ALA A 32 20.57 -20.40 5.67
C ALA A 32 20.80 -19.98 4.22
N GLY A 33 21.78 -19.17 3.96
CA GLY A 33 22.59 -18.89 2.78
C GLY A 33 22.24 -19.46 1.39
N ALA A 34 20.97 -19.68 1.06
CA ALA A 34 20.53 -19.89 -0.30
C ALA A 34 20.32 -18.51 -0.93
N ALA A 35 21.11 -18.15 -1.92
CA ALA A 35 20.82 -17.00 -2.78
C ALA A 35 19.35 -17.09 -3.19
N VAL A 36 18.53 -16.12 -2.74
CA VAL A 36 17.12 -16.02 -3.16
C VAL A 36 17.17 -15.89 -4.67
N GLN A 37 16.58 -16.88 -5.35
CA GLN A 37 16.38 -16.82 -6.81
C GLN A 37 15.24 -15.81 -7.03
N PRO A 38 15.49 -14.59 -7.51
CA PRO A 38 14.46 -13.58 -7.72
C PRO A 38 13.38 -13.99 -8.73
N ASP A 39 13.61 -15.09 -9.44
CA ASP A 39 12.74 -15.57 -10.51
C ASP A 39 11.50 -16.33 -10.02
N THR A 40 11.39 -16.67 -8.74
CA THR A 40 10.29 -17.53 -8.27
C THR A 40 9.30 -16.81 -7.37
N SER A 41 9.76 -15.90 -6.52
CA SER A 41 8.87 -15.15 -5.62
C SER A 41 9.36 -13.72 -5.42
N ILE A 42 8.42 -12.83 -5.06
CA ILE A 42 8.71 -11.44 -4.72
C ILE A 42 7.95 -11.05 -3.46
N ARG A 43 8.63 -10.40 -2.52
CA ARG A 43 8.02 -9.91 -1.29
C ARG A 43 7.93 -8.40 -1.31
N VAL A 44 6.74 -7.88 -0.99
CA VAL A 44 6.42 -6.45 -1.01
C VAL A 44 5.92 -6.01 0.36
N LEU A 45 6.40 -4.85 0.81
CA LEU A 45 5.90 -4.18 2.00
C LEU A 45 5.37 -2.80 1.59
N ALA A 46 4.10 -2.51 1.94
CA ALA A 46 3.50 -1.20 1.76
C ALA A 46 3.17 -0.59 3.13
N TRP A 47 3.50 0.71 3.33
CA TRP A 47 3.32 1.36 4.61
C TRP A 47 3.15 2.87 4.49
N ASN A 48 2.04 3.41 4.98
CA ASN A 48 1.91 4.84 5.25
C ASN A 48 2.76 5.17 6.49
N VAL A 49 3.87 5.91 6.30
CA VAL A 49 4.86 6.18 7.35
C VAL A 49 4.55 7.44 8.17
N SER A 50 3.43 8.12 7.89
CA SER A 50 2.97 9.32 8.63
C SER A 50 4.06 10.38 8.83
N GLY A 51 4.77 10.71 7.76
CA GLY A 51 5.70 11.84 7.75
C GLY A 51 7.19 11.47 7.85
N ASP A 52 7.84 11.76 8.97
CA ASP A 52 9.29 11.58 9.19
C ASP A 52 9.65 10.79 10.45
N SER A 53 8.68 10.19 11.11
CA SER A 53 8.90 9.44 12.37
C SER A 53 9.92 8.32 12.21
N PHE A 54 9.95 7.68 11.05
CA PHE A 54 10.90 6.62 10.71
C PHE A 54 12.35 7.11 10.60
N VAL A 55 12.56 8.40 10.28
CA VAL A 55 13.90 9.02 10.30
C VAL A 55 14.32 9.35 11.73
N ARG A 56 13.37 9.71 12.60
CA ARG A 56 13.64 10.01 14.01
C ARG A 56 13.88 8.76 14.87
N ASP A 57 13.22 7.65 14.54
CA ASP A 57 13.47 6.33 15.16
C ASP A 57 13.84 5.27 14.11
N PRO A 58 15.05 5.38 13.52
CA PRO A 58 15.49 4.45 12.49
C PRO A 58 15.74 3.04 13.03
N ALA A 59 15.91 2.86 14.35
CA ALA A 59 16.14 1.56 14.94
C ALA A 59 14.87 0.71 14.91
N SER A 60 13.76 1.21 15.43
CA SER A 60 12.47 0.53 15.39
C SER A 60 11.99 0.34 13.95
N PHE A 61 12.15 1.34 13.08
CA PHE A 61 11.81 1.22 11.67
C PHE A 61 12.55 0.08 10.97
N ARG A 62 13.89 0.01 11.10
CA ARG A 62 14.70 -1.09 10.54
C ARG A 62 14.31 -2.44 11.10
N ALA A 63 13.96 -2.52 12.37
CA ALA A 63 13.53 -3.77 13.00
C ALA A 63 12.21 -4.28 12.40
N LEU A 64 11.23 -3.41 12.16
CA LEU A 64 9.99 -3.77 11.47
C LEU A 64 10.26 -4.16 10.01
N LEU A 65 11.11 -3.43 9.28
CA LEU A 65 11.54 -3.85 7.95
C LEU A 65 12.27 -5.19 7.97
N THR A 66 13.00 -5.52 9.06
CA THR A 66 13.64 -6.82 9.23
C THR A 66 12.61 -7.94 9.38
N LYS A 67 11.52 -7.69 10.08
CA LYS A 67 10.42 -8.65 10.18
C LYS A 67 9.69 -8.83 8.85
N GLY A 68 9.46 -7.73 8.12
CA GLY A 68 8.83 -7.76 6.80
C GLY A 68 9.70 -8.43 5.73
N ASP A 69 11.01 -8.25 5.78
CA ASP A 69 12.02 -8.78 4.84
C ASP A 69 11.64 -8.70 3.35
N ALA A 70 11.18 -7.53 2.94
CA ALA A 70 10.66 -7.31 1.60
C ALA A 70 11.76 -6.96 0.59
N ASP A 71 11.54 -7.35 -0.67
CA ASP A 71 12.37 -7.00 -1.81
C ASP A 71 12.03 -5.61 -2.35
N ILE A 72 10.74 -5.21 -2.21
CA ILE A 72 10.22 -3.91 -2.61
C ILE A 72 9.48 -3.28 -1.43
N LEU A 73 9.75 -2.01 -1.18
CA LEU A 73 9.14 -1.19 -0.16
C LEU A 73 8.36 -0.06 -0.84
N LEU A 74 7.12 0.14 -0.43
CA LEU A 74 6.24 1.20 -0.87
C LEU A 74 5.89 2.04 0.35
N PHE A 75 6.33 3.29 0.37
CA PHE A 75 6.01 4.22 1.45
C PHE A 75 5.17 5.36 0.90
N ASP A 76 4.15 5.73 1.62
CA ASP A 76 3.36 6.93 1.40
C ASP A 76 3.42 7.87 2.61
N GLU A 77 2.94 9.09 2.45
CA GLU A 77 3.09 10.20 3.41
C GLU A 77 4.55 10.52 3.79
N VAL A 78 5.51 10.30 2.91
CA VAL A 78 6.89 10.72 3.16
C VAL A 78 7.00 12.23 2.96
N LEU A 79 7.33 12.98 4.02
CA LEU A 79 7.42 14.43 3.95
C LEU A 79 8.42 14.91 2.88
N PRO A 80 8.12 16.03 2.19
CA PRO A 80 9.05 16.61 1.21
C PRO A 80 10.42 17.00 1.78
N SER A 81 10.50 17.22 3.10
CA SER A 81 11.75 17.50 3.81
C SER A 81 12.67 16.28 3.96
N VAL A 82 12.13 15.06 3.86
CA VAL A 82 12.94 13.84 3.94
C VAL A 82 13.73 13.69 2.64
N THR A 83 15.04 13.67 2.78
CA THR A 83 15.98 13.58 1.67
C THR A 83 16.24 12.12 1.26
N GLU A 84 16.68 11.91 0.02
CA GLU A 84 17.10 10.58 -0.43
C GLU A 84 18.28 10.02 0.40
N THR A 85 19.17 10.89 0.89
CA THR A 85 20.28 10.50 1.77
C THR A 85 19.76 9.92 3.09
N GLU A 86 18.74 10.53 3.70
CA GLU A 86 18.11 10.01 4.91
C GLU A 86 17.40 8.68 4.65
N LEU A 87 16.69 8.55 3.52
CA LEU A 87 16.08 7.29 3.09
C LEU A 87 17.13 6.18 2.95
N ARG A 88 18.25 6.44 2.25
CA ARG A 88 19.37 5.49 2.15
C ARG A 88 19.92 5.15 3.52
N GLY A 89 20.08 6.12 4.41
CA GLY A 89 20.54 5.93 5.78
C GLY A 89 19.64 4.98 6.57
N VAL A 90 18.32 5.11 6.50
CA VAL A 90 17.40 4.23 7.23
C VAL A 90 17.26 2.84 6.60
N LEU A 91 17.54 2.69 5.30
CA LEU A 91 17.50 1.41 4.58
C LEU A 91 18.86 0.67 4.58
N ALA A 92 19.92 1.29 5.06
CA ALA A 92 21.28 0.71 5.02
C ALA A 92 21.35 -0.68 5.67
N GLY A 93 22.17 -1.57 5.08
CA GLY A 93 22.46 -2.90 5.63
C GLY A 93 21.39 -3.96 5.35
N ARG A 94 20.45 -3.70 4.47
CA ARG A 94 19.37 -4.64 4.08
C ARG A 94 19.42 -5.00 2.59
N LEU A 95 20.61 -5.22 2.09
CA LEU A 95 20.86 -5.50 0.68
C LEU A 95 20.97 -7.01 0.41
N LEU A 96 20.69 -7.41 -0.82
CA LEU A 96 20.98 -8.76 -1.29
C LEU A 96 22.49 -8.92 -1.50
N PRO A 97 23.02 -10.15 -1.43
CA PRO A 97 24.44 -10.40 -1.73
C PRO A 97 24.83 -9.84 -3.10
N GLY A 98 25.90 -9.03 -3.13
CA GLY A 98 26.40 -8.40 -4.36
C GLY A 98 25.70 -7.11 -4.77
N GLN A 99 24.78 -6.59 -3.96
CA GLN A 99 24.21 -5.27 -4.15
C GLN A 99 24.97 -4.22 -3.33
N ASP A 100 25.16 -3.05 -3.94
CA ASP A 100 25.86 -1.93 -3.31
C ASP A 100 24.89 -1.00 -2.57
N ASP A 101 23.62 -0.86 -3.03
CA ASP A 101 22.63 0.04 -2.45
C ASP A 101 21.19 -0.29 -2.89
N TRP A 102 20.20 0.34 -2.24
CA TRP A 102 18.81 0.33 -2.65
C TRP A 102 18.60 1.23 -3.88
N HIS A 103 17.79 0.74 -4.82
CA HIS A 103 17.23 1.59 -5.86
C HIS A 103 16.05 2.38 -5.26
N ILE A 104 16.07 3.70 -5.30
CA ILE A 104 15.07 4.55 -4.65
C ILE A 104 14.43 5.48 -5.69
N SER A 105 13.09 5.47 -5.74
CA SER A 105 12.27 6.41 -6.48
C SER A 105 11.51 7.29 -5.49
N VAL A 106 11.81 8.56 -5.48
CA VAL A 106 11.08 9.58 -4.72
C VAL A 106 10.12 10.28 -5.67
N GLY A 107 8.83 9.96 -5.58
CA GLY A 107 7.78 10.51 -6.44
C GLY A 107 7.70 12.04 -6.35
N ARG A 108 7.32 12.68 -7.46
CA ARG A 108 7.20 14.14 -7.55
C ARG A 108 5.78 14.63 -7.31
N SER A 109 4.80 13.74 -7.38
CA SER A 109 3.38 14.03 -7.20
C SER A 109 2.92 13.81 -5.75
N GLY A 110 1.83 14.47 -5.35
CA GLY A 110 1.17 14.31 -4.07
C GLY A 110 1.55 15.33 -3.00
N GLY A 111 2.54 16.19 -3.23
CA GLY A 111 2.93 17.22 -2.26
C GLY A 111 3.36 16.61 -0.91
N ARG A 112 2.56 16.78 0.14
CA ARG A 112 2.84 16.22 1.49
C ARG A 112 2.58 14.72 1.59
N GLN A 113 1.78 14.17 0.68
CA GLN A 113 1.41 12.74 0.58
C GLN A 113 2.32 12.01 -0.43
N ARG A 114 3.59 12.38 -0.46
CA ARG A 114 4.55 11.89 -1.43
C ARG A 114 4.83 10.40 -1.25
N GLY A 115 4.72 9.65 -2.36
CA GLY A 115 5.06 8.23 -2.43
C GLY A 115 6.55 7.99 -2.69
N VAL A 116 7.13 7.00 -2.00
CA VAL A 116 8.51 6.54 -2.20
C VAL A 116 8.50 5.04 -2.47
N ILE A 117 9.25 4.61 -3.49
CA ILE A 117 9.46 3.20 -3.78
C ILE A 117 10.95 2.90 -3.61
N ALA A 118 11.29 1.92 -2.76
CA ALA A 118 12.65 1.42 -2.65
C ALA A 118 12.67 -0.07 -3.01
N SER A 119 13.63 -0.47 -3.84
CA SER A 119 13.74 -1.84 -4.32
C SER A 119 15.17 -2.36 -4.20
N ARG A 120 15.31 -3.62 -3.79
CA ARG A 120 16.57 -4.38 -3.90
C ARG A 120 16.89 -4.77 -5.34
N LEU A 121 15.87 -4.72 -6.20
CA LEU A 121 15.97 -5.09 -7.62
C LEU A 121 16.02 -3.82 -8.48
N PRO A 122 16.67 -3.86 -9.65
CA PRO A 122 16.72 -2.71 -10.53
C PRO A 122 15.34 -2.36 -11.07
N PHE A 123 15.10 -1.08 -11.29
CA PHE A 123 13.85 -0.58 -11.88
C PHE A 123 14.09 0.57 -12.87
N GLU A 124 13.07 0.85 -13.65
CA GLU A 124 12.94 2.06 -14.47
C GLU A 124 11.75 2.90 -14.01
N HIS A 125 11.89 4.22 -14.06
CA HIS A 125 10.79 5.13 -13.76
C HIS A 125 9.71 5.08 -14.85
N VAL A 126 8.46 5.17 -14.42
CA VAL A 126 7.31 5.38 -15.31
C VAL A 126 6.96 6.86 -15.26
N ALA A 127 7.34 7.60 -16.30
CA ALA A 127 7.23 9.06 -16.31
C ALA A 127 5.84 9.59 -15.91
N GLU A 128 4.77 8.94 -16.38
CA GLU A 128 3.39 9.31 -16.10
C GLU A 128 2.95 9.09 -14.65
N LEU A 129 3.69 8.27 -13.90
CA LEU A 129 3.42 7.98 -12.49
C LEU A 129 4.48 8.60 -11.58
N PHE A 130 5.62 9.01 -12.13
CA PHE A 130 6.74 9.59 -11.38
C PHE A 130 6.69 11.13 -11.33
N GLU A 131 6.33 11.77 -12.46
CA GLU A 131 6.19 13.22 -12.54
C GLU A 131 4.92 13.70 -11.82
N VAL A 132 4.76 15.02 -11.65
CA VAL A 132 3.54 15.59 -11.07
C VAL A 132 2.34 15.25 -11.94
N VAL A 133 1.38 14.52 -11.38
CA VAL A 133 0.13 14.14 -12.03
C VAL A 133 -0.94 15.18 -11.70
N PRO A 134 -1.29 16.09 -12.62
CA PRO A 134 -2.27 17.11 -12.33
C PRO A 134 -3.68 16.53 -12.25
N TYR A 135 -4.52 17.14 -11.43
CA TYR A 135 -5.96 16.88 -11.51
C TYR A 135 -6.51 17.39 -12.84
N PRO A 136 -7.48 16.69 -13.47
CA PRO A 136 -8.18 17.22 -14.63
C PRO A 136 -8.79 18.59 -14.30
N PRO A 137 -8.65 19.63 -15.15
CA PRO A 137 -9.02 21.00 -14.78
C PRO A 137 -10.49 21.14 -14.31
N ALA A 138 -11.43 20.54 -15.00
CA ALA A 138 -12.86 20.59 -14.63
C ALA A 138 -13.13 19.91 -13.28
N GLU A 139 -12.47 18.79 -12.99
CA GLU A 139 -12.59 18.08 -11.71
C GLU A 139 -11.97 18.90 -10.57
N ARG A 140 -10.80 19.49 -10.83
CA ARG A 140 -10.14 20.37 -9.86
C ARG A 140 -11.04 21.56 -9.48
N GLU A 141 -11.62 22.25 -10.47
CA GLU A 141 -12.53 23.39 -10.24
C GLU A 141 -13.74 22.93 -9.42
N ARG A 142 -14.34 21.81 -9.76
CA ARG A 142 -15.50 21.26 -9.09
C ARG A 142 -15.20 20.90 -7.63
N ILE A 143 -14.10 20.19 -7.37
CA ILE A 143 -13.67 19.83 -6.01
C ILE A 143 -13.38 21.11 -5.21
N HIS A 144 -12.64 22.06 -5.80
CA HIS A 144 -12.32 23.32 -5.13
C HIS A 144 -13.59 24.10 -4.74
N ALA A 145 -14.57 24.19 -5.62
CA ALA A 145 -15.86 24.85 -5.30
C ALA A 145 -16.55 24.18 -4.09
N ARG A 146 -16.52 22.84 -4.02
CA ARG A 146 -17.05 22.07 -2.89
C ARG A 146 -16.26 22.29 -1.60
N MET A 147 -14.93 22.41 -1.68
CA MET A 147 -14.07 22.73 -0.53
C MET A 147 -14.40 24.13 0.01
N VAL A 148 -14.58 25.12 -0.85
CA VAL A 148 -14.99 26.48 -0.46
C VAL A 148 -16.36 26.46 0.23
N GLU A 149 -17.34 25.76 -0.33
CA GLU A 149 -18.67 25.61 0.26
C GLU A 149 -18.60 24.95 1.65
N ALA A 150 -17.75 23.94 1.80
CA ALA A 150 -17.51 23.25 3.07
C ALA A 150 -16.61 24.04 4.05
N ARG A 151 -16.10 25.22 3.67
CA ARG A 151 -15.12 26.02 4.41
C ARG A 151 -13.81 25.23 4.71
N ALA A 152 -13.47 24.33 3.81
CA ALA A 152 -12.26 23.50 3.91
C ALA A 152 -11.13 23.99 2.98
N ASP A 153 -11.31 25.16 2.34
CA ASP A 153 -10.32 25.76 1.45
C ASP A 153 -9.18 26.40 2.27
N HIS A 154 -8.16 25.62 2.53
CA HIS A 154 -6.95 26.08 3.21
C HIS A 154 -5.69 25.36 2.65
N PRO A 155 -4.48 25.92 2.89
CA PRO A 155 -3.23 25.41 2.29
C PRO A 155 -2.91 23.94 2.57
N GLY A 156 -3.49 23.34 3.63
CA GLY A 156 -3.31 21.92 3.94
C GLY A 156 -4.00 20.97 2.97
N TYR A 157 -4.98 21.45 2.22
CA TYR A 157 -5.78 20.63 1.29
C TYR A 157 -5.58 21.01 -0.18
N THR A 158 -4.51 21.74 -0.51
CA THR A 158 -4.23 22.12 -1.90
C THR A 158 -4.10 20.90 -2.82
N MET A 159 -4.54 21.06 -4.05
CA MET A 159 -4.35 20.10 -5.13
C MET A 159 -3.13 20.41 -6.02
N ASP A 160 -2.35 21.45 -5.67
CA ASP A 160 -1.22 21.93 -6.49
C ASP A 160 -0.07 20.94 -6.57
N GLY A 161 0.07 20.09 -5.54
CA GLY A 161 1.05 19.00 -5.53
C GLY A 161 0.74 17.84 -6.47
N GLY A 162 -0.42 17.84 -7.11
CA GLY A 162 -0.88 16.76 -7.96
C GLY A 162 -1.49 15.58 -7.19
N ILE A 163 -1.94 14.57 -7.93
CA ILE A 163 -2.50 13.33 -7.40
C ILE A 163 -1.39 12.49 -6.74
N PRO A 164 -1.54 12.04 -5.49
CA PRO A 164 -0.51 11.29 -4.79
C PRO A 164 -0.31 9.89 -5.40
N VAL A 165 0.72 9.76 -6.24
CA VAL A 165 1.09 8.52 -6.90
C VAL A 165 2.57 8.52 -7.24
N ASN A 166 3.21 7.35 -7.21
CA ASN A 166 4.53 7.10 -7.76
C ASN A 166 4.57 5.70 -8.35
N GLY A 167 5.29 5.48 -9.45
CA GLY A 167 5.35 4.19 -10.11
C GLY A 167 6.67 3.90 -10.82
N VAL A 168 7.08 2.65 -10.73
CA VAL A 168 8.28 2.11 -11.37
C VAL A 168 7.99 0.75 -12.00
N ILE A 169 8.80 0.32 -12.96
CA ILE A 169 8.81 -1.05 -13.45
C ILE A 169 10.05 -1.75 -12.92
N VAL A 170 9.86 -2.66 -11.97
CA VAL A 170 10.93 -3.45 -11.37
C VAL A 170 11.23 -4.66 -12.26
N THR A 171 12.52 -4.94 -12.48
CA THR A 171 12.99 -6.12 -13.19
C THR A 171 13.35 -7.20 -12.18
N THR A 172 12.70 -8.36 -12.26
CA THR A 172 12.97 -9.55 -11.44
C THR A 172 13.27 -10.73 -12.38
N GLY A 173 14.56 -11.07 -12.52
CA GLY A 173 15.01 -12.02 -13.53
C GLY A 173 14.62 -11.58 -14.94
N THR A 174 13.77 -12.36 -15.61
CA THR A 174 13.25 -12.04 -16.94
C THR A 174 11.88 -11.34 -16.91
N ARG A 175 11.29 -11.15 -15.73
CA ARG A 175 9.94 -10.59 -15.52
C ARG A 175 9.99 -9.10 -15.22
N ARG A 176 8.94 -8.40 -15.63
CA ARG A 176 8.76 -6.95 -15.42
C ARG A 176 7.50 -6.72 -14.60
N LEU A 177 7.64 -6.09 -13.45
CA LEU A 177 6.56 -5.82 -12.51
C LEU A 177 6.32 -4.31 -12.43
N LEU A 178 5.13 -3.85 -12.83
CA LEU A 178 4.70 -2.48 -12.56
C LEU A 178 4.30 -2.39 -11.07
N VAL A 179 4.98 -1.52 -10.36
CA VAL A 179 4.74 -1.29 -8.93
C VAL A 179 4.35 0.17 -8.74
N VAL A 180 3.23 0.41 -8.07
CA VAL A 180 2.67 1.75 -7.88
C VAL A 180 2.30 1.94 -6.41
N THR A 181 2.76 3.04 -5.81
CA THR A 181 2.29 3.49 -4.49
C THR A 181 1.31 4.63 -4.65
N VAL A 182 0.29 4.67 -3.80
CA VAL A 182 -0.80 5.65 -3.80
C VAL A 182 -1.11 6.10 -2.38
N ASP A 183 -1.62 7.35 -2.24
CA ASP A 183 -2.15 7.86 -0.98
C ASP A 183 -3.31 8.80 -1.29
N LEU A 184 -4.55 8.33 -1.12
CA LEU A 184 -5.72 9.09 -1.52
C LEU A 184 -6.12 10.11 -0.44
N GLN A 185 -6.96 11.07 -0.83
CA GLN A 185 -7.46 12.11 0.09
C GLN A 185 -8.03 11.51 1.37
N CYS A 186 -7.51 11.93 2.52
CA CYS A 186 -8.01 11.51 3.83
C CYS A 186 -9.38 12.10 4.17
N CYS A 187 -9.96 11.59 5.23
CA CYS A 187 -11.10 12.17 5.96
C CYS A 187 -12.44 12.12 5.19
N GLY A 188 -13.46 12.85 5.69
CA GLY A 188 -14.79 12.90 5.05
C GLY A 188 -15.59 11.61 5.16
N GLY A 189 -16.40 11.45 6.24
CA GLY A 189 -17.19 10.25 6.48
C GLY A 189 -18.53 10.20 5.74
N ASP A 190 -18.88 11.23 4.95
CA ASP A 190 -20.13 11.29 4.17
C ASP A 190 -19.82 10.90 2.70
N PRO A 191 -20.61 9.98 2.08
CA PRO A 191 -20.49 9.63 0.67
C PRO A 191 -20.62 10.82 -0.30
N ALA A 192 -21.27 11.92 0.14
CA ALA A 192 -21.40 13.13 -0.63
C ALA A 192 -20.35 14.20 -0.29
N SER A 193 -19.35 13.89 0.54
CA SER A 193 -18.32 14.86 0.92
C SER A 193 -17.35 15.17 -0.24
N TRP A 194 -16.70 16.34 -0.19
CA TRP A 194 -15.69 16.71 -1.19
C TRP A 194 -14.47 15.80 -1.13
N GLU A 195 -14.16 15.26 0.05
CA GLU A 195 -13.06 14.32 0.25
C GLU A 195 -13.32 13.00 -0.50
N GLU A 196 -14.54 12.46 -0.41
CA GLU A 196 -14.89 11.25 -1.15
C GLU A 196 -14.88 11.51 -2.66
N GLU A 197 -15.39 12.65 -3.09
CA GLU A 197 -15.36 13.07 -4.49
C GLU A 197 -13.92 13.16 -5.00
N ARG A 198 -13.00 13.73 -4.21
CA ARG A 198 -11.59 13.84 -4.54
C ARG A 198 -10.95 12.45 -4.63
N ARG A 199 -11.17 11.54 -3.66
CA ARG A 199 -10.68 10.15 -3.70
C ARG A 199 -11.12 9.44 -4.98
N VAL A 200 -12.38 9.60 -5.37
CA VAL A 200 -12.91 8.98 -6.59
C VAL A 200 -12.21 9.51 -7.84
N VAL A 201 -11.94 10.80 -7.91
CA VAL A 201 -11.19 11.42 -9.02
C VAL A 201 -9.76 10.93 -9.05
N GLU A 202 -9.06 10.95 -7.92
CA GLU A 202 -7.69 10.46 -7.77
C GLU A 202 -7.59 9.01 -8.26
N THR A 203 -8.47 8.15 -7.78
CA THR A 203 -8.48 6.73 -8.16
C THR A 203 -8.73 6.51 -9.64
N ARG A 204 -9.66 7.28 -10.25
CA ARG A 204 -9.93 7.20 -11.70
C ARG A 204 -8.71 7.58 -12.53
N GLU A 205 -8.03 8.66 -12.16
CA GLU A 205 -6.84 9.11 -12.90
C GLU A 205 -5.67 8.13 -12.71
N ILE A 206 -5.44 7.62 -11.49
CA ILE A 206 -4.44 6.56 -11.24
C ILE A 206 -4.73 5.34 -12.11
N ARG A 207 -5.98 4.85 -12.08
CA ARG A 207 -6.39 3.67 -12.88
C ARG A 207 -6.19 3.89 -14.37
N LYS A 208 -6.50 5.08 -14.88
CA LYS A 208 -6.29 5.48 -16.28
C LYS A 208 -4.81 5.48 -16.63
N LEU A 209 -3.94 6.04 -15.78
CA LEU A 209 -2.49 6.04 -15.99
C LEU A 209 -1.91 4.62 -16.00
N VAL A 210 -2.31 3.77 -15.05
CA VAL A 210 -1.92 2.35 -15.05
C VAL A 210 -2.34 1.69 -16.38
N ALA A 211 -3.58 1.89 -16.83
CA ALA A 211 -4.04 1.33 -18.11
C ALA A 211 -3.23 1.84 -19.32
N GLN A 212 -2.85 3.12 -19.33
CA GLN A 212 -2.00 3.71 -20.38
C GLN A 212 -0.61 3.09 -20.40
N VAL A 213 0.00 2.87 -19.22
CA VAL A 213 1.30 2.18 -19.11
C VAL A 213 1.20 0.77 -19.66
N LEU A 214 0.18 0.00 -19.27
CA LEU A 214 -0.04 -1.38 -19.72
C LEU A 214 -0.27 -1.49 -21.25
N ALA A 215 -0.90 -0.47 -21.84
CA ALA A 215 -1.17 -0.44 -23.28
C ALA A 215 0.09 -0.26 -24.15
N ARG A 216 1.15 0.35 -23.62
CA ARG A 216 2.37 0.70 -24.39
C ARG A 216 3.63 0.02 -23.90
N THR A 217 3.64 -0.49 -22.67
CA THR A 217 4.82 -1.11 -22.06
C THR A 217 4.50 -2.54 -21.66
N LYS A 218 5.32 -3.48 -22.14
CA LYS A 218 5.18 -4.88 -21.74
C LYS A 218 5.59 -5.00 -20.27
N VAL A 219 4.64 -5.40 -19.43
CA VAL A 219 4.85 -5.83 -18.05
C VAL A 219 4.18 -7.18 -17.84
N ASP A 220 4.73 -7.99 -16.96
CA ASP A 220 4.23 -9.34 -16.69
C ASP A 220 3.26 -9.35 -15.49
N GLY A 221 3.38 -8.38 -14.60
CA GLY A 221 2.53 -8.25 -13.42
C GLY A 221 2.35 -6.81 -12.96
N VAL A 222 1.35 -6.58 -12.11
CA VAL A 222 1.04 -5.26 -11.55
C VAL A 222 0.80 -5.40 -10.05
N ILE A 223 1.36 -4.48 -9.26
CA ILE A 223 1.03 -4.25 -7.86
C ILE A 223 0.73 -2.77 -7.68
N VAL A 224 -0.39 -2.45 -7.02
CA VAL A 224 -0.75 -1.10 -6.58
C VAL A 224 -1.05 -1.16 -5.09
N ALA A 225 -0.37 -0.38 -4.27
CA ALA A 225 -0.57 -0.41 -2.83
C ALA A 225 -0.43 0.97 -2.20
N GLY A 226 -1.00 1.14 -1.01
CA GLY A 226 -0.93 2.33 -0.19
C GLY A 226 -2.25 2.64 0.50
N ASP A 227 -2.34 3.84 1.04
CA ASP A 227 -3.51 4.31 1.77
C ASP A 227 -4.62 4.75 0.81
N LEU A 228 -5.72 4.02 0.79
CA LEU A 228 -6.92 4.40 0.03
C LEU A 228 -7.88 5.28 0.83
N ASN A 229 -7.63 5.47 2.12
CA ASN A 229 -8.43 6.31 3.00
C ASN A 229 -9.95 6.03 2.91
N LEU A 230 -10.36 4.75 2.93
CA LEU A 230 -11.75 4.33 2.74
C LEU A 230 -12.63 4.63 3.97
N VAL A 231 -12.75 5.89 4.33
CA VAL A 231 -13.55 6.33 5.50
C VAL A 231 -15.04 6.41 5.22
N SER A 232 -15.45 6.49 3.96
CA SER A 232 -16.82 6.73 3.52
C SER A 232 -17.38 5.57 2.70
N THR A 233 -16.85 5.34 1.50
CA THR A 233 -17.33 4.29 0.59
C THR A 233 -16.18 3.38 0.10
N GLY A 234 -16.55 2.20 -0.43
CA GLY A 234 -15.62 1.31 -1.14
C GLY A 234 -15.47 1.63 -2.64
N VAL A 235 -16.00 2.76 -3.11
CA VAL A 235 -15.97 3.12 -4.55
C VAL A 235 -14.53 3.24 -5.08
N PRO A 236 -13.58 3.88 -4.37
CA PRO A 236 -12.20 3.94 -4.84
C PRO A 236 -11.58 2.55 -5.05
N MET A 237 -11.84 1.61 -4.14
CA MET A 237 -11.38 0.22 -4.25
C MET A 237 -11.91 -0.48 -5.51
N LEU A 238 -13.21 -0.31 -5.79
CA LEU A 238 -13.85 -0.90 -6.98
C LEU A 238 -13.28 -0.32 -8.27
N ILE A 239 -13.01 0.99 -8.30
CA ILE A 239 -12.40 1.65 -9.46
C ILE A 239 -10.99 1.13 -9.68
N LEU A 240 -10.19 1.01 -8.62
CA LEU A 240 -8.80 0.55 -8.71
C LEU A 240 -8.73 -0.91 -9.17
N ALA A 241 -9.58 -1.78 -8.65
CA ALA A 241 -9.70 -3.16 -9.09
C ALA A 241 -10.03 -3.24 -10.59
N GLY A 242 -10.87 -2.35 -11.10
CA GLY A 242 -11.30 -2.31 -12.49
C GLY A 242 -12.40 -3.34 -12.82
N PRO A 243 -12.87 -3.37 -14.08
CA PRO A 243 -13.93 -4.28 -14.49
C PRO A 243 -13.45 -5.74 -14.53
N TYR A 244 -14.31 -6.66 -14.17
CA TYR A 244 -14.07 -8.10 -14.26
C TYR A 244 -14.89 -8.71 -15.43
N PRO A 245 -14.43 -9.72 -16.16
CA PRO A 245 -13.07 -10.30 -16.14
C PRO A 245 -12.04 -9.36 -16.77
N LEU A 246 -10.86 -9.41 -16.22
CA LEU A 246 -9.81 -8.47 -16.53
C LEU A 246 -8.88 -9.05 -17.60
N PRO A 247 -8.98 -8.62 -18.87
CA PRO A 247 -7.89 -8.84 -19.79
C PRO A 247 -6.74 -7.95 -19.31
N HIS A 248 -5.62 -8.52 -18.95
CA HIS A 248 -4.39 -7.82 -18.60
C HIS A 248 -4.64 -6.47 -17.86
N GLY A 249 -4.62 -6.47 -16.55
CA GLY A 249 -4.73 -5.26 -15.75
C GLY A 249 -5.91 -5.16 -14.80
N GLY A 250 -6.68 -6.20 -14.60
CA GLY A 250 -7.55 -6.30 -13.46
C GLY A 250 -6.80 -6.71 -12.21
N LEU A 251 -7.17 -6.05 -11.14
CA LEU A 251 -6.51 -6.21 -9.88
C LEU A 251 -7.51 -6.75 -8.85
N ILE A 252 -7.00 -7.57 -7.94
CA ILE A 252 -7.73 -7.96 -6.75
C ILE A 252 -6.97 -7.49 -5.51
N ALA A 253 -7.69 -7.12 -4.46
CA ALA A 253 -7.07 -6.81 -3.18
C ALA A 253 -6.56 -8.08 -2.51
N ALA A 254 -5.38 -8.02 -1.90
CA ALA A 254 -4.88 -9.08 -1.04
C ALA A 254 -5.74 -9.17 0.22
N ASP A 255 -6.17 -10.37 0.58
CA ASP A 255 -6.87 -10.62 1.84
C ASP A 255 -5.83 -10.79 2.95
N LEU A 256 -5.64 -9.76 3.75
CA LEU A 256 -4.63 -9.69 4.80
C LEU A 256 -5.27 -9.54 6.17
N ARG A 257 -4.63 -10.16 7.17
CA ARG A 257 -4.97 -10.03 8.58
C ARG A 257 -3.73 -9.69 9.39
N GLN A 258 -3.92 -9.14 10.56
CA GLN A 258 -2.84 -9.01 11.53
C GLN A 258 -2.30 -10.39 11.93
N LEU A 259 -1.10 -10.43 12.49
CA LEU A 259 -0.42 -11.70 12.82
C LEU A 259 -1.20 -12.54 13.84
N ASP A 260 -2.07 -11.93 14.64
CA ASP A 260 -2.98 -12.63 15.55
C ASP A 260 -4.08 -13.41 14.79
N GLY A 261 -4.27 -13.14 13.49
CA GLY A 261 -5.27 -13.78 12.63
C GLY A 261 -6.69 -13.26 12.80
N VAL A 262 -6.90 -12.25 13.65
CA VAL A 262 -8.24 -11.73 14.01
C VAL A 262 -8.51 -10.39 13.35
N ASP A 263 -7.63 -9.42 13.57
CA ASP A 263 -7.86 -8.04 13.16
C ASP A 263 -7.52 -7.78 11.69
N LEU A 264 -8.32 -6.88 11.07
CA LEU A 264 -8.19 -6.49 9.66
C LEU A 264 -7.78 -5.02 9.51
N TRP A 265 -7.76 -4.26 10.60
CA TRP A 265 -7.46 -2.84 10.52
C TRP A 265 -5.97 -2.60 10.26
N THR A 266 -5.72 -1.62 9.43
CA THR A 266 -4.38 -1.13 9.09
C THR A 266 -4.11 0.24 9.68
N TRP A 267 -5.16 0.98 10.04
CA TRP A 267 -5.09 2.25 10.76
C TRP A 267 -5.59 2.07 12.19
N ASP A 268 -4.75 2.45 13.15
CA ASP A 268 -5.04 2.35 14.59
C ASP A 268 -5.79 3.59 15.08
N GLY A 269 -7.10 3.44 15.29
CA GLY A 269 -7.95 4.48 15.86
C GLY A 269 -7.91 4.56 17.37
N ARG A 270 -7.20 3.67 18.08
CA ARG A 270 -7.17 3.67 19.56
C ARG A 270 -6.59 4.99 20.07
N GLY A 271 -7.26 5.58 21.06
CA GLY A 271 -6.90 6.91 21.58
C GLY A 271 -7.40 8.10 20.75
N THR A 272 -8.11 7.85 19.65
CA THR A 272 -8.82 8.85 18.84
C THR A 272 -10.34 8.69 18.99
N PRO A 273 -11.16 9.64 18.53
CA PRO A 273 -12.63 9.47 18.52
C PRO A 273 -13.13 8.52 17.42
N PHE A 274 -12.26 7.93 16.61
CA PHE A 274 -12.61 7.10 15.47
C PHE A 274 -12.23 5.62 15.70
N PRO A 275 -13.00 4.66 15.19
CA PRO A 275 -12.64 3.24 15.29
C PRO A 275 -11.46 2.92 14.38
N SER A 276 -10.63 1.94 14.77
CA SER A 276 -9.62 1.34 13.91
C SER A 276 -10.28 0.76 12.65
N ARG A 277 -9.62 0.90 11.48
CA ARG A 277 -10.21 0.54 10.18
C ARG A 277 -9.14 0.04 9.20
N PRO A 278 -9.52 -0.79 8.20
CA PRO A 278 -8.68 -1.04 7.04
C PRO A 278 -8.70 0.21 6.15
N MET A 279 -7.58 0.91 6.06
CA MET A 279 -7.38 2.09 5.22
C MET A 279 -6.39 1.80 4.10
N ASP A 280 -5.39 0.98 4.38
CA ASP A 280 -4.30 0.61 3.48
C ASP A 280 -4.63 -0.72 2.78
N PHE A 281 -4.36 -0.77 1.48
CA PHE A 281 -4.65 -1.93 0.66
C PHE A 281 -3.51 -2.22 -0.30
N LEU A 282 -3.36 -3.50 -0.65
CA LEU A 282 -2.47 -3.95 -1.70
C LEU A 282 -3.27 -4.71 -2.75
N PHE A 283 -3.20 -4.23 -3.98
CA PHE A 283 -3.82 -4.86 -5.15
C PHE A 283 -2.77 -5.49 -6.02
N TYR A 284 -3.10 -6.62 -6.64
CA TYR A 284 -2.20 -7.31 -7.55
C TYR A 284 -2.96 -7.91 -8.73
N SER A 285 -2.26 -8.19 -9.84
CA SER A 285 -2.80 -8.86 -11.02
C SER A 285 -2.86 -10.38 -10.82
N PRO A 286 -4.06 -10.98 -10.61
CA PRO A 286 -4.19 -12.40 -10.33
C PRO A 286 -3.91 -13.30 -11.56
N SER A 287 -3.80 -12.72 -12.74
CA SER A 287 -3.44 -13.46 -13.97
C SER A 287 -1.96 -13.81 -14.06
N SER A 288 -1.12 -13.22 -13.23
CA SER A 288 0.34 -13.38 -13.28
C SER A 288 1.00 -13.59 -11.92
N LEU A 289 0.31 -13.18 -10.88
CA LEU A 289 0.79 -13.26 -9.50
C LEU A 289 -0.19 -14.07 -8.65
N LYS A 290 0.36 -14.97 -7.85
CA LYS A 290 -0.37 -15.71 -6.82
C LYS A 290 0.11 -15.26 -5.45
N LEU A 291 -0.79 -14.79 -4.61
CA LEU A 291 -0.48 -14.50 -3.21
C LEU A 291 -0.22 -15.82 -2.48
N ASP A 292 1.03 -16.03 -2.07
CA ASP A 292 1.42 -17.21 -1.30
C ASP A 292 1.29 -16.98 0.20
N SER A 293 1.62 -15.78 0.67
CA SER A 293 1.43 -15.39 2.07
C SER A 293 1.32 -13.88 2.19
N GLY A 294 0.68 -13.42 3.27
CA GLY A 294 0.63 -12.01 3.60
C GLY A 294 0.04 -11.77 4.98
N PHE A 295 0.39 -10.64 5.57
CA PHE A 295 -0.10 -10.21 6.87
C PHE A 295 0.03 -8.70 7.06
N ILE A 296 -0.72 -8.15 8.02
CA ILE A 296 -0.58 -6.81 8.55
C ILE A 296 0.36 -6.91 9.75
N LEU A 297 1.43 -6.12 9.77
CA LEU A 297 2.46 -6.20 10.80
C LEU A 297 2.18 -5.20 11.94
N ASP A 298 1.56 -5.69 13.02
CA ASP A 298 1.58 -4.97 14.30
C ASP A 298 2.68 -5.57 15.20
N SER A 299 3.51 -4.72 15.80
CA SER A 299 4.51 -5.17 16.76
C SER A 299 3.89 -5.71 18.05
N ALA A 300 2.64 -5.35 18.35
CA ALA A 300 1.89 -5.88 19.49
C ALA A 300 1.59 -7.38 19.38
N ASP A 301 1.52 -7.90 18.15
CA ASP A 301 1.26 -9.33 17.86
C ASP A 301 2.51 -10.19 17.89
N LEU A 302 3.70 -9.59 18.01
CA LEU A 302 4.94 -10.33 18.07
C LEU A 302 5.11 -11.01 19.42
N ASP A 303 5.51 -12.27 19.43
CA ASP A 303 5.85 -12.95 20.67
C ASP A 303 7.10 -12.32 21.33
N ARG A 304 7.25 -12.62 22.63
CA ARG A 304 8.36 -12.04 23.42
C ARG A 304 9.75 -12.36 22.83
N THR A 305 9.92 -13.55 22.28
CA THR A 305 11.19 -13.98 21.68
C THR A 305 11.52 -13.15 20.44
N GLU A 306 10.52 -12.88 19.61
CA GLU A 306 10.69 -12.03 18.43
C GLU A 306 10.96 -10.57 18.80
N LEU A 307 10.20 -10.01 19.77
CA LEU A 307 10.45 -8.66 20.28
C LEU A 307 11.87 -8.50 20.81
N GLU A 308 12.34 -9.46 21.64
CA GLU A 308 13.70 -9.45 22.17
C GLU A 308 14.76 -9.57 21.06
N ARG A 309 14.54 -10.46 20.07
CA ARG A 309 15.43 -10.65 18.92
C ARG A 309 15.53 -9.39 18.06
N LEU A 310 14.41 -8.71 17.83
CA LEU A 310 14.31 -7.50 17.03
C LEU A 310 14.65 -6.24 17.81
N LYS A 311 14.75 -6.34 19.14
CA LYS A 311 14.89 -5.20 20.07
C LYS A 311 13.76 -4.18 19.91
N LEU A 312 12.54 -4.67 19.71
CA LEU A 312 11.33 -3.87 19.57
C LEU A 312 10.53 -3.83 20.88
N ALA A 313 9.93 -2.68 21.14
CA ALA A 313 8.83 -2.58 22.09
C ALA A 313 7.51 -3.12 21.45
N PRO A 314 6.57 -3.65 22.23
CA PRO A 314 5.29 -4.13 21.69
C PRO A 314 4.48 -3.05 20.96
N ASP A 315 4.67 -1.79 21.29
CA ASP A 315 3.97 -0.61 20.72
C ASP A 315 4.81 0.14 19.67
N ALA A 316 5.88 -0.48 19.14
CA ALA A 316 6.81 0.18 18.24
C ALA A 316 6.18 0.56 16.89
N SER A 317 5.32 -0.29 16.32
CA SER A 317 4.61 0.00 15.07
C SER A 317 3.73 1.24 15.22
N GLY A 318 2.87 1.30 16.25
CA GLY A 318 1.98 2.43 16.51
C GLY A 318 2.69 3.74 16.91
N LYS A 319 3.93 3.66 17.44
CA LYS A 319 4.76 4.86 17.71
C LYS A 319 5.38 5.45 16.44
N LEU A 320 5.65 4.62 15.45
CA LEU A 320 6.20 5.06 14.18
C LEU A 320 5.12 5.62 13.26
N SER A 321 3.98 4.97 13.20
CA SER A 321 2.82 5.40 12.42
C SER A 321 1.53 4.85 13.03
N GLN A 322 0.42 5.58 12.89
CA GLN A 322 -0.90 5.02 13.16
C GLN A 322 -1.30 3.96 12.12
N HIS A 323 -0.60 3.90 10.99
CA HIS A 323 -0.78 2.87 9.98
C HIS A 323 0.19 1.72 10.20
N LEU A 324 -0.25 0.52 9.88
CA LEU A 324 0.51 -0.72 10.01
C LEU A 324 1.00 -1.21 8.65
N PRO A 325 2.25 -1.71 8.56
CA PRO A 325 2.77 -2.24 7.31
C PRO A 325 1.97 -3.45 6.80
N LEU A 326 1.65 -3.45 5.50
CA LEU A 326 1.17 -4.62 4.76
C LEU A 326 2.38 -5.38 4.22
N VAL A 327 2.48 -6.67 4.51
CA VAL A 327 3.56 -7.54 4.00
C VAL A 327 2.94 -8.66 3.18
N THR A 328 3.40 -8.83 1.96
CA THR A 328 2.90 -9.85 1.03
C THR A 328 4.05 -10.57 0.33
N GLU A 329 3.86 -11.84 0.02
CA GLU A 329 4.76 -12.62 -0.80
C GLU A 329 3.98 -13.23 -1.98
N PHE A 330 4.48 -13.01 -3.17
CA PHE A 330 3.87 -13.48 -4.41
C PHE A 330 4.78 -14.47 -5.12
N ALA A 331 4.19 -15.55 -5.64
CA ALA A 331 4.79 -16.37 -6.66
C ALA A 331 4.32 -15.91 -8.05
N TRP A 332 5.19 -16.02 -9.05
CA TRP A 332 4.81 -15.86 -10.44
C TRP A 332 4.01 -17.08 -10.93
N GLN A 333 2.96 -16.85 -11.74
CA GLN A 333 2.17 -17.88 -12.40
C GLN A 333 2.61 -18.08 -13.85
#